data_920dccb3cc700e5f693c509608247613
#
_entry.id   920dccb3cc700e5f693c509608247613
#
_cell.length_a   1.000
_cell.length_b   1.000
_cell.length_c   1.000
_cell.angle_alpha   90.00
_cell.angle_beta   90.00
_cell.angle_gamma   90.00
#
_symmetry.space_group_name_H-M   'P 1'
#
loop_
_entity.id
_entity.type
_entity.pdbx_description
1 polymer ?
#
loop_
_entity_poly.entity_id
_entity_poly.type
_entity_poly.pdbx_seq_one_letter_code
_entity_poly.pdbx_strand_id
1 'polypeptide(L)'
;MDKMALHAAPVTKIRVMQRDFLSEDEFERLIQAADFAEFLQLARSLTLFEDLPAEASEPRELQHYLLARYARQIQKVERFYPLSYKKFFDCIRDRFLVEDLKRRARLNGVPALLDEIEDQSEAALCTQEEQLLLPGRREDYLRLLRESMVHPEDNEFEFEMKLDQNYYQQLEKSLDGLSGGDRKTVCWNPSAWTST
;
A
#
# COMPACT_ATOMS: atom_id res chain seq x y z
N MET A 1 6.48 18.64 -23.71
CA MET A 1 6.93 17.23 -23.68
C MET A 1 5.85 16.38 -24.32
N ASP A 2 6.21 15.55 -25.27
CA ASP A 2 5.24 14.69 -25.96
C ASP A 2 4.66 13.69 -24.94
N LYS A 3 3.33 13.58 -24.85
CA LYS A 3 2.64 12.68 -23.93
C LYS A 3 3.01 11.21 -24.16
N MET A 4 3.25 10.83 -25.42
CA MET A 4 3.69 9.48 -25.73
C MET A 4 5.07 9.18 -25.16
N ALA A 5 5.99 10.15 -25.19
CA ALA A 5 7.34 10.00 -24.62
C ALA A 5 7.29 9.88 -23.08
N LEU A 6 6.37 10.62 -22.41
CA LEU A 6 6.22 10.57 -20.96
C LEU A 6 5.82 9.17 -20.45
N HIS A 7 4.94 8.49 -21.16
CA HIS A 7 4.40 7.18 -20.73
C HIS A 7 5.13 5.98 -21.31
N ALA A 8 5.98 6.14 -22.32
CA ALA A 8 6.64 5.03 -22.99
C ALA A 8 7.51 4.19 -22.03
N ALA A 9 8.36 4.85 -21.25
CA ALA A 9 9.25 4.18 -20.30
C ALA A 9 8.49 3.53 -19.13
N PRO A 10 7.56 4.22 -18.43
CA PRO A 10 6.71 3.60 -17.41
C PRO A 10 5.92 2.40 -17.93
N VAL A 11 5.27 2.51 -19.09
CA VAL A 11 4.49 1.42 -19.67
C VAL A 11 5.36 0.20 -19.97
N THR A 12 6.55 0.42 -20.56
CA THR A 12 7.51 -0.66 -20.80
C THR A 12 7.93 -1.32 -19.47
N LYS A 13 8.22 -0.52 -18.44
CA LYS A 13 8.58 -1.04 -17.11
C LYS A 13 7.44 -1.86 -16.51
N ILE A 14 6.20 -1.35 -16.55
CA ILE A 14 5.02 -2.07 -16.04
C ILE A 14 4.84 -3.41 -16.78
N ARG A 15 4.96 -3.44 -18.12
CA ARG A 15 4.85 -4.68 -18.89
C ARG A 15 5.91 -5.72 -18.52
N VAL A 16 7.14 -5.27 -18.24
CA VAL A 16 8.19 -6.17 -17.74
C VAL A 16 7.81 -6.72 -16.35
N MET A 17 7.31 -5.87 -15.47
CA MET A 17 6.89 -6.28 -14.11
C MET A 17 5.67 -7.22 -14.13
N GLN A 18 4.78 -7.09 -15.12
CA GLN A 18 3.62 -7.98 -15.29
C GLN A 18 4.02 -9.43 -15.60
N ARG A 19 5.22 -9.67 -16.11
CA ARG A 19 5.72 -11.04 -16.36
C ARG A 19 5.98 -11.82 -15.07
N ASP A 20 6.18 -11.10 -13.97
CA ASP A 20 6.42 -11.69 -12.66
C ASP A 20 5.11 -11.93 -11.88
N PHE A 21 3.95 -11.58 -12.48
CA PHE A 21 2.65 -11.82 -11.86
C PHE A 21 2.24 -13.27 -12.04
N LEU A 22 1.43 -13.74 -11.10
CA LEU A 22 0.87 -15.09 -11.17
C LEU A 22 0.00 -15.25 -12.40
N SER A 23 0.14 -16.37 -13.10
CA SER A 23 -0.83 -16.83 -14.06
C SER A 23 -2.11 -17.31 -13.33
N GLU A 24 -3.19 -17.45 -14.06
CA GLU A 24 -4.45 -17.95 -13.52
C GLU A 24 -4.27 -19.35 -12.89
N ASP A 25 -3.58 -20.24 -13.58
CA ASP A 25 -3.28 -21.59 -13.09
C ASP A 25 -2.44 -21.58 -11.79
N GLU A 26 -1.44 -20.71 -11.70
CA GLU A 26 -0.60 -20.58 -10.49
C GLU A 26 -1.42 -20.02 -9.32
N PHE A 27 -2.29 -19.05 -9.59
CA PHE A 27 -3.18 -18.47 -8.58
C PHE A 27 -4.19 -19.51 -8.08
N GLU A 28 -4.82 -20.28 -8.98
CA GLU A 28 -5.73 -21.37 -8.61
C GLU A 28 -5.04 -22.43 -7.76
N ARG A 29 -3.82 -22.83 -8.12
CA ARG A 29 -3.03 -23.79 -7.32
C ARG A 29 -2.75 -23.28 -5.92
N LEU A 30 -2.45 -21.99 -5.75
CA LEU A 30 -2.24 -21.39 -4.42
C LEU A 30 -3.53 -21.39 -3.59
N ILE A 31 -4.70 -21.10 -4.20
CA ILE A 31 -6.00 -21.13 -3.50
C ILE A 31 -6.39 -22.53 -3.08
N GLN A 32 -6.02 -23.55 -3.87
CA GLN A 32 -6.34 -24.96 -3.60
C GLN A 32 -5.43 -25.62 -2.56
N ALA A 33 -4.41 -24.92 -2.06
CA ALA A 33 -3.55 -25.45 -1.00
C ALA A 33 -4.37 -25.84 0.23
N ALA A 34 -4.12 -27.03 0.76
CA ALA A 34 -4.88 -27.59 1.88
C ALA A 34 -4.62 -26.85 3.20
N ASP A 35 -3.42 -26.30 3.35
CA ASP A 35 -3.01 -25.52 4.51
C ASP A 35 -1.97 -24.45 4.14
N PHE A 36 -1.60 -23.63 5.13
CA PHE A 36 -0.65 -22.53 4.91
C PHE A 36 0.78 -23.04 4.64
N ALA A 37 1.17 -24.19 5.15
CA ALA A 37 2.49 -24.75 4.89
C ALA A 37 2.61 -25.20 3.42
N GLU A 38 1.61 -25.87 2.88
CA GLU A 38 1.53 -26.23 1.46
C GLU A 38 1.49 -24.96 0.59
N PHE A 39 0.68 -23.97 0.98
CA PHE A 39 0.67 -22.66 0.29
C PHE A 39 2.07 -22.06 0.20
N LEU A 40 2.82 -22.00 1.31
CA LEU A 40 4.18 -21.45 1.33
C LEU A 40 5.14 -22.26 0.45
N GLN A 41 5.02 -23.58 0.44
CA GLN A 41 5.84 -24.44 -0.40
C GLN A 41 5.60 -24.16 -1.89
N LEU A 42 4.33 -24.06 -2.29
CA LEU A 42 3.95 -23.69 -3.64
C LEU A 42 4.43 -22.26 -4.00
N ALA A 43 4.18 -21.31 -3.12
CA ALA A 43 4.57 -19.91 -3.32
C ALA A 43 6.08 -19.76 -3.56
N ARG A 44 6.93 -20.42 -2.77
CA ARG A 44 8.38 -20.41 -2.93
C ARG A 44 8.89 -20.94 -4.28
N SER A 45 8.08 -21.70 -4.98
CA SER A 45 8.40 -22.19 -6.33
C SER A 45 8.12 -21.16 -7.44
N LEU A 46 7.45 -20.05 -7.12
CA LEU A 46 6.98 -19.05 -8.07
C LEU A 46 7.89 -17.82 -8.06
N THR A 47 8.12 -17.25 -9.24
CA THR A 47 8.98 -16.06 -9.42
C THR A 47 8.50 -14.86 -8.59
N LEU A 48 7.17 -14.74 -8.38
CA LEU A 48 6.62 -13.67 -7.55
C LEU A 48 7.15 -13.69 -6.12
N PHE A 49 7.52 -14.86 -5.60
CA PHE A 49 7.93 -15.08 -4.22
C PHE A 49 9.40 -15.49 -4.07
N GLU A 50 10.24 -15.30 -5.12
CA GLU A 50 11.65 -15.72 -5.10
C GLU A 50 12.47 -15.11 -3.93
N ASP A 51 12.08 -13.87 -3.53
CA ASP A 51 12.72 -13.14 -2.41
C ASP A 51 11.99 -13.38 -1.07
N LEU A 52 11.05 -14.34 -0.99
CA LEU A 52 10.33 -14.61 0.26
C LEU A 52 11.30 -15.18 1.29
N PRO A 53 11.42 -14.56 2.50
CA PRO A 53 12.31 -15.04 3.54
C PRO A 53 12.05 -16.53 3.87
N ALA A 54 13.13 -17.28 4.09
CA ALA A 54 13.00 -18.71 4.42
C ALA A 54 12.30 -18.93 5.76
N GLU A 55 12.44 -17.97 6.67
CA GLU A 55 11.86 -17.94 8.00
C GLU A 55 10.35 -17.64 7.99
N ALA A 56 9.84 -17.07 6.89
CA ALA A 56 8.40 -16.77 6.79
C ALA A 56 7.58 -18.06 6.94
N SER A 57 6.89 -18.17 8.05
CA SER A 57 6.11 -19.34 8.48
C SER A 57 4.66 -19.01 8.84
N GLU A 58 4.34 -17.71 8.97
CA GLU A 58 3.03 -17.23 9.36
C GLU A 58 2.37 -16.37 8.28
N PRO A 59 1.02 -16.36 8.20
CA PRO A 59 0.28 -15.53 7.26
C PRO A 59 0.62 -14.04 7.37
N ARG A 60 0.92 -13.56 8.58
CA ARG A 60 1.30 -12.17 8.84
C ARG A 60 2.61 -11.80 8.14
N GLU A 61 3.61 -12.66 8.19
CA GLU A 61 4.92 -12.43 7.56
C GLU A 61 4.77 -12.38 6.03
N LEU A 62 3.95 -13.27 5.46
CA LEU A 62 3.62 -13.24 4.05
C LEU A 62 2.91 -11.94 3.66
N GLN A 63 1.95 -11.48 4.45
CA GLN A 63 1.25 -10.21 4.21
C GLN A 63 2.23 -9.04 4.20
N HIS A 64 3.14 -8.98 5.17
CA HIS A 64 4.18 -7.95 5.22
C HIS A 64 5.07 -8.00 3.98
N TYR A 65 5.54 -9.19 3.60
CA TYR A 65 6.34 -9.38 2.40
C TYR A 65 5.63 -8.85 1.15
N LEU A 66 4.35 -9.19 0.96
CA LEU A 66 3.56 -8.74 -0.19
C LEU A 66 3.39 -7.22 -0.21
N LEU A 67 3.09 -6.60 0.93
CA LEU A 67 2.97 -5.15 1.05
C LEU A 67 4.30 -4.45 0.71
N ALA A 68 5.41 -4.96 1.23
CA ALA A 68 6.74 -4.45 0.91
C ALA A 68 7.08 -4.56 -0.57
N ARG A 69 6.82 -5.72 -1.14
CA ARG A 69 7.04 -5.95 -2.56
C ARG A 69 6.20 -4.97 -3.38
N TYR A 70 4.92 -4.79 -3.04
CA TYR A 70 4.05 -3.83 -3.72
C TYR A 70 4.57 -2.40 -3.62
N ALA A 71 4.96 -1.94 -2.44
CA ALA A 71 5.55 -0.61 -2.24
C ALA A 71 6.81 -0.41 -3.10
N ARG A 72 7.70 -1.41 -3.13
CA ARG A 72 8.89 -1.40 -4.01
C ARG A 72 8.54 -1.33 -5.50
N GLN A 73 7.47 -2.00 -5.93
CA GLN A 73 7.03 -1.94 -7.31
C GLN A 73 6.52 -0.55 -7.68
N ILE A 74 5.73 0.08 -6.81
CA ILE A 74 5.28 1.48 -7.00
C ILE A 74 6.50 2.42 -7.14
N GLN A 75 7.49 2.31 -6.26
CA GLN A 75 8.71 3.12 -6.33
C GLN A 75 9.49 2.92 -7.63
N LYS A 76 9.53 1.68 -8.15
CA LYS A 76 10.16 1.40 -9.45
C LYS A 76 9.46 2.11 -10.60
N VAL A 77 8.14 2.24 -10.55
CA VAL A 77 7.35 2.94 -11.57
C VAL A 77 7.47 4.46 -11.41
N GLU A 78 7.40 4.96 -10.17
CA GLU A 78 7.51 6.39 -9.84
C GLU A 78 8.76 7.04 -10.44
N ARG A 79 9.89 6.33 -10.44
CA ARG A 79 11.18 6.83 -10.98
C ARG A 79 11.13 7.25 -12.46
N PHE A 80 10.14 6.80 -13.20
CA PHE A 80 9.97 7.13 -14.61
C PHE A 80 9.03 8.32 -14.84
N TYR A 81 8.44 8.86 -13.76
CA TYR A 81 7.54 10.00 -13.82
C TYR A 81 8.19 11.29 -13.33
N PRO A 82 7.78 12.46 -13.86
CA PRO A 82 8.22 13.76 -13.38
C PRO A 82 7.83 14.01 -11.93
N LEU A 83 8.53 14.93 -11.26
CA LEU A 83 8.25 15.32 -9.88
C LEU A 83 6.80 15.81 -9.66
N SER A 84 6.12 16.30 -10.71
CA SER A 84 4.70 16.69 -10.64
C SER A 84 3.78 15.54 -10.27
N TYR A 85 4.18 14.28 -10.52
CA TYR A 85 3.44 13.07 -10.16
C TYR A 85 3.74 12.57 -8.75
N LYS A 86 4.74 13.15 -8.07
CA LYS A 86 5.18 12.70 -6.75
C LYS A 86 4.04 12.63 -5.74
N LYS A 87 3.22 13.70 -5.65
CA LYS A 87 2.07 13.74 -4.72
C LYS A 87 1.08 12.61 -4.96
N PHE A 88 0.86 12.24 -6.22
CA PHE A 88 -0.01 11.11 -6.57
C PHE A 88 0.56 9.80 -6.08
N PHE A 89 1.85 9.53 -6.31
CA PHE A 89 2.50 8.31 -5.82
C PHE A 89 2.62 8.26 -4.30
N ASP A 90 2.88 9.41 -3.64
CA ASP A 90 2.87 9.52 -2.18
C ASP A 90 1.48 9.12 -1.64
N CYS A 91 0.40 9.65 -2.25
CA CYS A 91 -0.96 9.31 -1.86
C CYS A 91 -1.28 7.81 -2.06
N ILE A 92 -0.81 7.19 -3.15
CA ILE A 92 -0.96 5.73 -3.32
C ILE A 92 -0.27 4.96 -2.19
N ARG A 93 0.90 5.40 -1.72
CA ARG A 93 1.60 4.78 -0.59
C ARG A 93 0.86 5.00 0.73
N ASP A 94 0.26 6.18 0.93
CA ASP A 94 -0.53 6.49 2.12
C ASP A 94 -1.71 5.52 2.32
N ARG A 95 -2.21 4.87 1.26
CA ARG A 95 -3.24 3.83 1.37
C ARG A 95 -2.84 2.71 2.32
N PHE A 96 -1.58 2.29 2.28
CA PHE A 96 -1.09 1.22 3.16
C PHE A 96 -1.03 1.67 4.61
N LEU A 97 -0.64 2.92 4.85
CA LEU A 97 -0.62 3.49 6.20
C LEU A 97 -2.04 3.60 6.78
N VAL A 98 -3.00 4.00 5.94
CA VAL A 98 -4.42 4.04 6.32
C VAL A 98 -4.93 2.64 6.70
N GLU A 99 -4.63 1.62 5.90
CA GLU A 99 -5.06 0.25 6.21
C GLU A 99 -4.35 -0.30 7.47
N ASP A 100 -3.08 0.04 7.69
CA ASP A 100 -2.39 -0.35 8.92
C ASP A 100 -2.98 0.34 10.16
N LEU A 101 -3.28 1.63 10.08
CA LEU A 101 -3.97 2.36 11.17
C LEU A 101 -5.31 1.73 11.51
N LYS A 102 -6.14 1.40 10.51
CA LYS A 102 -7.42 0.73 10.71
C LYS A 102 -7.25 -0.63 11.38
N ARG A 103 -6.31 -1.43 10.88
CA ARG A 103 -6.00 -2.74 11.46
C ARG A 103 -5.59 -2.65 12.92
N ARG A 104 -4.72 -1.70 13.27
CA ARG A 104 -4.27 -1.48 14.65
C ARG A 104 -5.40 -0.98 15.54
N ALA A 105 -6.24 -0.07 15.04
CA ALA A 105 -7.41 0.40 15.79
C ALA A 105 -8.40 -0.73 16.11
N ARG A 106 -8.64 -1.64 15.17
CA ARG A 106 -9.48 -2.84 15.40
C ARG A 106 -8.89 -3.79 16.45
N LEU A 107 -7.58 -3.88 16.56
CA LEU A 107 -6.91 -4.78 17.51
C LEU A 107 -6.82 -4.20 18.91
N ASN A 108 -6.49 -2.91 19.02
CA ASN A 108 -6.11 -2.28 20.28
C ASN A 108 -7.13 -1.24 20.76
N GLY A 109 -8.06 -0.83 19.89
CA GLY A 109 -8.92 0.34 20.10
C GLY A 109 -8.24 1.64 19.72
N VAL A 110 -9.05 2.65 19.37
CA VAL A 110 -8.56 3.96 18.91
C VAL A 110 -7.71 4.68 19.96
N PRO A 111 -8.12 4.78 21.24
CA PRO A 111 -7.32 5.48 22.27
C PRO A 111 -5.93 4.86 22.43
N ALA A 112 -5.85 3.53 22.55
CA ALA A 112 -4.58 2.83 22.73
C ALA A 112 -3.65 2.99 21.53
N LEU A 113 -4.20 3.03 20.31
CA LEU A 113 -3.43 3.28 19.08
C LEU A 113 -2.84 4.70 19.09
N LEU A 114 -3.63 5.72 19.51
CA LEU A 114 -3.15 7.09 19.56
C LEU A 114 -2.01 7.24 20.59
N ASP A 115 -2.19 6.68 21.77
CA ASP A 115 -1.16 6.65 22.82
C ASP A 115 0.10 5.92 22.30
N GLU A 116 -0.07 4.78 21.63
CA GLU A 116 1.04 4.03 21.03
C GLU A 116 1.84 4.90 20.05
N ILE A 117 1.18 5.63 19.15
CA ILE A 117 1.85 6.48 18.17
C ILE A 117 2.49 7.72 18.80
N GLU A 118 1.90 8.27 19.85
CA GLU A 118 2.44 9.45 20.55
C GLU A 118 3.64 9.11 21.43
N ASP A 119 3.60 8.01 22.18
CA ASP A 119 4.60 7.64 23.18
C ASP A 119 5.84 6.96 22.59
N GLN A 120 5.75 6.37 21.42
CA GLN A 120 6.86 5.57 20.91
C GLN A 120 7.96 6.41 20.27
N SER A 121 9.20 6.17 20.73
CA SER A 121 10.41 6.54 19.98
C SER A 121 10.39 5.87 18.60
N GLU A 122 10.95 6.53 17.57
CA GLU A 122 11.00 6.05 16.17
C GLU A 122 11.42 4.55 16.01
N ALA A 123 12.12 4.01 17.00
CA ALA A 123 12.61 2.63 16.98
C ALA A 123 11.56 1.57 17.33
N ALA A 124 10.44 1.94 17.95
CA ALA A 124 9.47 0.98 18.48
C ALA A 124 8.21 0.81 17.60
N LEU A 125 7.92 1.75 16.69
CA LEU A 125 6.77 1.66 15.78
C LEU A 125 6.96 0.63 14.67
N CYS A 126 8.21 0.34 14.35
CA CYS A 126 8.56 -0.63 13.32
C CYS A 126 9.70 -1.50 13.83
N THR A 127 9.53 -2.81 13.89
CA THR A 127 10.69 -3.70 13.89
C THR A 127 11.57 -3.35 12.69
N GLN A 128 12.87 -3.60 12.73
CA GLN A 128 13.77 -3.28 11.58
C GLN A 128 13.25 -3.84 10.26
N GLU A 129 12.50 -4.94 10.29
CA GLU A 129 11.85 -5.56 9.14
C GLU A 129 10.62 -4.77 8.67
N GLU A 130 9.81 -4.24 9.58
CA GLU A 130 8.66 -3.39 9.25
C GLU A 130 9.08 -2.02 8.66
N GLN A 131 10.23 -1.47 9.06
CA GLN A 131 10.80 -0.25 8.43
C GLN A 131 11.20 -0.46 6.96
N LEU A 132 11.58 -1.67 6.58
CA LEU A 132 11.82 -2.04 5.19
C LEU A 132 10.51 -2.24 4.39
N LEU A 133 9.40 -2.44 5.07
CA LEU A 133 8.14 -2.90 4.49
C LEU A 133 7.12 -1.80 4.25
N LEU A 134 7.02 -0.83 5.16
CA LEU A 134 6.15 0.32 5.00
C LEU A 134 7.04 1.58 5.06
N PRO A 135 7.02 2.44 4.04
CA PRO A 135 7.77 3.70 4.08
C PRO A 135 7.13 4.72 5.03
N GLY A 136 6.43 4.26 6.07
CA GLY A 136 5.75 5.08 7.07
C GLY A 136 6.67 5.34 8.23
N ARG A 137 7.22 6.55 8.31
CA ARG A 137 7.79 7.07 9.53
C ARG A 137 6.65 7.41 10.50
N ARG A 138 6.91 7.45 11.80
CA ARG A 138 5.97 7.96 12.81
C ARG A 138 5.30 9.27 12.38
N GLU A 139 6.06 10.15 11.76
CA GLU A 139 5.59 11.43 11.24
C GLU A 139 4.50 11.29 10.17
N ASP A 140 4.56 10.24 9.33
CA ASP A 140 3.55 9.99 8.31
C ASP A 140 2.23 9.54 8.96
N TYR A 141 2.28 8.69 9.99
CA TYR A 141 1.11 8.31 10.78
C TYR A 141 0.51 9.51 11.51
N LEU A 142 1.34 10.30 12.20
CA LEU A 142 0.88 11.51 12.90
C LEU A 142 0.31 12.56 11.93
N ARG A 143 0.86 12.65 10.73
CA ARG A 143 0.32 13.50 9.66
C ARG A 143 -1.08 13.03 9.25
N LEU A 144 -1.24 11.75 8.93
CA LEU A 144 -2.52 11.17 8.52
C LEU A 144 -3.60 11.34 9.60
N LEU A 145 -3.28 11.05 10.86
CA LEU A 145 -4.20 11.21 11.98
C LEU A 145 -4.65 12.66 12.15
N ARG A 146 -3.72 13.62 12.09
CA ARG A 146 -4.04 15.06 12.18
C ARG A 146 -4.86 15.55 11.00
N GLU A 147 -4.49 15.18 9.77
CA GLU A 147 -5.22 15.55 8.56
C GLU A 147 -6.63 14.95 8.53
N SER A 148 -6.82 13.78 9.13
CA SER A 148 -8.11 13.09 9.25
C SER A 148 -8.96 13.61 10.41
N MET A 149 -8.44 14.53 11.24
CA MET A 149 -9.12 15.08 12.42
C MET A 149 -9.68 13.96 13.34
N VAL A 150 -8.83 12.97 13.62
CA VAL A 150 -9.15 11.87 14.52
C VAL A 150 -9.06 12.35 15.97
N HIS A 151 -9.99 11.86 16.80
CA HIS A 151 -10.05 12.14 18.24
C HIS A 151 -10.04 10.83 19.05
N PRO A 152 -9.53 10.84 20.30
CA PRO A 152 -9.50 9.65 21.15
C PRO A 152 -10.89 9.08 21.47
N GLU A 153 -11.93 9.91 21.44
CA GLU A 153 -13.31 9.52 21.67
C GLU A 153 -14.01 8.92 20.44
N ASP A 154 -13.38 8.95 19.27
CA ASP A 154 -13.94 8.34 18.07
C ASP A 154 -14.13 6.84 18.27
N ASN A 155 -15.31 6.33 17.91
CA ASN A 155 -15.46 4.90 17.79
C ASN A 155 -14.74 4.37 16.53
N GLU A 156 -14.57 3.06 16.44
CA GLU A 156 -13.83 2.42 15.33
C GLU A 156 -14.38 2.80 13.95
N PHE A 157 -15.70 2.84 13.81
CA PHE A 157 -16.33 3.20 12.55
C PHE A 157 -16.08 4.66 12.15
N GLU A 158 -16.20 5.60 13.10
CA GLU A 158 -15.93 7.03 12.89
C GLU A 158 -14.44 7.24 12.54
N PHE A 159 -13.54 6.56 13.22
CA PHE A 159 -12.11 6.57 12.95
C PHE A 159 -11.81 6.14 11.52
N GLU A 160 -12.32 4.97 11.10
CA GLU A 160 -12.10 4.45 9.76
C GLU A 160 -12.70 5.36 8.68
N MET A 161 -13.91 5.86 8.91
CA MET A 161 -14.59 6.78 8.00
C MET A 161 -13.79 8.07 7.79
N LYS A 162 -13.25 8.67 8.86
CA LYS A 162 -12.42 9.88 8.81
C LYS A 162 -11.14 9.64 8.02
N LEU A 163 -10.45 8.52 8.25
CA LEU A 163 -9.26 8.14 7.50
C LEU A 163 -9.54 7.96 6.01
N ASP A 164 -10.61 7.24 5.66
CA ASP A 164 -10.99 7.04 4.27
C ASP A 164 -11.37 8.35 3.59
N GLN A 165 -12.18 9.17 4.25
CA GLN A 165 -12.58 10.46 3.71
C GLN A 165 -11.37 11.35 3.42
N ASN A 166 -10.43 11.45 4.36
CA ASN A 166 -9.20 12.20 4.15
C ASN A 166 -8.38 11.61 3.00
N TYR A 167 -8.20 10.29 2.98
CA TYR A 167 -7.45 9.61 1.91
C TYR A 167 -8.02 9.96 0.53
N TYR A 168 -9.32 9.83 0.32
CA TYR A 168 -9.93 10.12 -0.98
C TYR A 168 -9.87 11.60 -1.35
N GLN A 169 -9.99 12.50 -0.37
CA GLN A 169 -9.78 13.93 -0.60
C GLN A 169 -8.35 14.26 -1.02
N GLN A 170 -7.33 13.64 -0.38
CA GLN A 170 -5.94 13.82 -0.76
C GLN A 170 -5.64 13.20 -2.12
N LEU A 171 -6.22 12.04 -2.42
CA LEU A 171 -6.11 11.41 -3.73
C LEU A 171 -6.66 12.34 -4.82
N GLU A 172 -7.86 12.90 -4.64
CA GLU A 172 -8.44 13.85 -5.58
C GLU A 172 -7.54 15.08 -5.80
N LYS A 173 -7.06 15.71 -4.71
CA LYS A 173 -6.12 16.83 -4.79
C LYS A 173 -4.80 16.47 -5.50
N SER A 174 -4.34 15.23 -5.33
CA SER A 174 -3.10 14.77 -5.97
C SER A 174 -3.22 14.67 -7.49
N LEU A 175 -4.45 14.51 -8.01
CA LEU A 175 -4.73 14.47 -9.44
C LEU A 175 -4.55 15.83 -10.13
N ASP A 176 -4.56 16.94 -9.39
CA ASP A 176 -4.34 18.28 -9.94
C ASP A 176 -2.92 18.45 -10.51
N GLY A 177 -1.97 17.65 -10.03
CA GLY A 177 -0.60 17.60 -10.56
C GLY A 177 -0.46 16.80 -11.86
N LEU A 178 -1.47 16.02 -12.24
CA LEU A 178 -1.44 15.18 -13.42
C LEU A 178 -1.79 15.95 -14.69
N SER A 179 -1.32 15.45 -15.84
CA SER A 179 -1.75 16.01 -17.12
C SER A 179 -3.27 15.84 -17.31
N GLY A 180 -3.93 16.78 -17.97
CA GLY A 180 -5.39 16.76 -18.13
C GLY A 180 -5.95 15.49 -18.78
N GLY A 181 -5.13 14.75 -19.57
CA GLY A 181 -5.50 13.44 -20.13
C GLY A 181 -5.44 12.33 -19.08
N ASP A 182 -4.41 12.32 -18.26
CA ASP A 182 -4.19 11.31 -17.23
C ASP A 182 -5.20 11.46 -16.11
N ARG A 183 -5.50 12.71 -15.70
CA ARG A 183 -6.58 13.00 -14.76
C ARG A 183 -7.91 12.40 -15.20
N LYS A 184 -8.30 12.57 -16.47
CA LYS A 184 -9.55 12.00 -17.01
C LYS A 184 -9.56 10.47 -16.93
N THR A 185 -8.44 9.82 -17.20
CA THR A 185 -8.34 8.35 -17.16
C THR A 185 -8.51 7.82 -15.74
N VAL A 186 -7.90 8.45 -14.75
CA VAL A 186 -8.01 8.04 -13.33
C VAL A 186 -9.40 8.31 -12.79
N CYS A 187 -10.00 9.45 -13.10
CA CYS A 187 -11.35 9.83 -12.60
C CYS A 187 -12.49 9.08 -13.27
N TRP A 188 -12.28 8.50 -14.46
CA TRP A 188 -13.39 7.92 -15.26
C TRP A 188 -13.73 6.47 -14.91
N ASN A 189 -13.00 5.82 -14.04
CA ASN A 189 -13.30 4.45 -13.61
C ASN A 189 -13.52 4.32 -12.10
N PRO A 190 -14.59 4.91 -11.53
CA PRO A 190 -14.89 4.77 -10.10
C PRO A 190 -15.17 3.32 -9.69
N SER A 191 -15.66 2.48 -10.63
CA SER A 191 -15.96 1.06 -10.35
C SER A 191 -14.72 0.19 -10.16
N ALA A 192 -13.54 0.61 -10.59
CA ALA A 192 -12.29 -0.11 -10.33
C ALA A 192 -11.88 -0.06 -8.85
N TRP A 193 -12.48 0.83 -8.05
CA TRP A 193 -12.12 1.06 -6.64
C TRP A 193 -13.14 0.50 -5.64
N THR A 194 -14.31 0.04 -6.13
CA THR A 194 -15.41 -0.42 -5.29
C THR A 194 -15.60 -1.94 -5.26
N SER A 195 -14.69 -2.69 -5.89
CA SER A 195 -14.78 -4.15 -5.93
C SER A 195 -13.81 -4.78 -4.93
N THR A 196 -14.19 -4.76 -3.66
CA THR A 196 -13.77 -5.72 -2.61
C THR A 196 -14.82 -5.76 -1.53
#